data_44cd1d143e25d8d7d2a9442b89a93de9
#
_entry.id   44cd1d143e25d8d7d2a9442b89a93de9
#
_cell.length_a   1.000
_cell.length_b   1.000
_cell.length_c   1.000
_cell.angle_alpha   90.00
_cell.angle_beta   90.00
_cell.angle_gamma   90.00
#
_symmetry.space_group_name_H-M   'P 1'
#
loop_
_entity.id
_entity.type
_entity.pdbx_description
1 polymer ?
#
loop_
_entity_poly.entity_id
_entity_poly.type
_entity_poly.pdbx_seq_one_letter_code
_entity_poly.pdbx_strand_id
1 'polypeptide(L)'
;EQLHFLPEMNGNYTCYRDRKHPEGGYCCIYCREGCYQLGIADYTIPEDFSVSFRNPARQLRFGVMLSGKTHFKLYQKDAASFTPSSFIVLEENIKGQQAWRAGDHFHGLELTVSADFIENILHPVFPDCVSLSAFETNYTYKMLPTRVINLLNQMHFLHEKDALTPLYLEGLILQCLALLAEEFEENSSHVIAPKSVPAGTLPATSVRTAINKAGQQHIPHAKVMRTIKVSDTRTITLSTADLSAVHLAHDILTEQYKNPPTVHELSEQVSLSMQKLNYAFLHEYDTTISDYIISLKMGYGAKLLSETLLGVDEIALQCGYHYPANFIRMFKKYYGVTPLQFRKFITR
;
A
#
# COMPACT_ATOMS: atom_id res chain seq x y z
N GLU A 1 19.45 -2.08 15.03
CA GLU A 1 20.26 -3.07 15.77
C GLU A 1 19.84 -4.51 15.46
N GLN A 2 18.55 -4.86 15.54
CA GLN A 2 18.04 -6.24 15.37
C GLN A 2 18.15 -6.77 13.93
N LEU A 3 18.19 -5.90 12.91
CA LEU A 3 18.47 -6.28 11.51
C LEU A 3 19.98 -6.30 11.21
N HIS A 4 20.84 -6.02 12.18
CA HIS A 4 22.29 -5.84 12.00
C HIS A 4 22.66 -4.78 10.95
N PHE A 5 21.70 -3.93 10.59
CA PHE A 5 21.89 -2.88 9.60
C PHE A 5 22.75 -1.75 10.15
N LEU A 6 23.78 -1.40 9.42
CA LEU A 6 24.65 -0.26 9.71
C LEU A 6 24.41 0.87 8.71
N PRO A 7 24.43 2.13 9.16
CA PRO A 7 24.25 3.28 8.29
C PRO A 7 25.46 3.49 7.38
N GLU A 8 25.17 3.79 6.12
CA GLU A 8 26.13 4.26 5.12
C GLU A 8 25.58 5.53 4.51
N MET A 9 26.31 6.64 4.68
CA MET A 9 25.95 7.90 4.06
C MET A 9 26.25 7.84 2.56
N ASN A 10 25.24 8.13 1.74
CA ASN A 10 25.38 8.19 0.29
C ASN A 10 24.82 9.54 -0.23
N GLY A 11 25.65 10.59 -0.11
CA GLY A 11 25.30 11.93 -0.57
C GLY A 11 23.97 12.45 0.01
N ASN A 12 22.87 12.09 -0.63
CA ASN A 12 21.54 12.64 -0.37
C ASN A 12 20.68 11.77 0.57
N TYR A 13 21.13 10.57 0.92
CA TYR A 13 20.38 9.62 1.75
C TYR A 13 21.31 8.76 2.61
N THR A 14 20.75 8.17 3.65
CA THR A 14 21.44 7.16 4.46
C THR A 14 20.90 5.79 4.09
N CYS A 15 21.77 4.90 3.65
CA CYS A 15 21.41 3.51 3.39
C CYS A 15 21.80 2.64 4.59
N TYR A 16 20.90 1.81 5.02
CA TYR A 16 21.06 0.84 6.10
C TYR A 16 21.10 -0.55 5.51
N ARG A 17 22.18 -1.30 5.72
CA ARG A 17 22.33 -2.70 5.27
C ARG A 17 23.25 -3.48 6.18
N ASP A 18 23.08 -4.81 6.18
CA ASP A 18 24.04 -5.69 6.84
C ASP A 18 25.25 -5.88 5.92
N ARG A 19 26.42 -5.42 6.37
CA ARG A 19 27.67 -5.58 5.62
C ARG A 19 28.16 -7.03 5.56
N LYS A 20 27.76 -7.87 6.50
CA LYS A 20 28.16 -9.29 6.53
C LYS A 20 27.24 -10.14 5.67
N HIS A 21 25.98 -9.75 5.56
CA HIS A 21 24.94 -10.44 4.81
C HIS A 21 24.21 -9.47 3.87
N PRO A 22 24.89 -8.96 2.81
CA PRO A 22 24.32 -7.97 1.89
C PRO A 22 23.10 -8.49 1.14
N GLU A 23 22.96 -9.82 1.03
CA GLU A 23 21.78 -10.50 0.48
C GLU A 23 20.52 -10.30 1.32
N GLY A 24 20.64 -9.88 2.58
CA GLY A 24 19.52 -9.54 3.46
C GLY A 24 18.76 -8.28 3.07
N GLY A 25 19.31 -7.50 2.12
CA GLY A 25 18.66 -6.34 1.56
C GLY A 25 19.08 -5.01 2.19
N TYR A 26 18.24 -3.99 2.03
CA TYR A 26 18.55 -2.62 2.44
C TYR A 26 17.31 -1.82 2.88
N CYS A 27 17.57 -0.72 3.61
CA CYS A 27 16.61 0.34 3.85
C CYS A 27 17.30 1.69 3.68
N CYS A 28 16.88 2.49 2.70
CA CYS A 28 17.43 3.79 2.40
C CYS A 28 16.49 4.90 2.83
N ILE A 29 17.01 5.91 3.51
CA ILE A 29 16.23 7.02 4.08
C ILE A 29 16.73 8.35 3.51
N TYR A 30 15.84 9.05 2.82
CA TYR A 30 15.97 10.46 2.46
C TYR A 30 15.26 11.28 3.52
N CYS A 31 15.90 12.29 4.06
CA CYS A 31 15.33 13.10 5.13
C CYS A 31 15.61 14.58 4.93
N ARG A 32 14.57 15.41 5.04
CA ARG A 32 14.68 16.83 5.32
C ARG A 32 14.10 17.08 6.70
N GLU A 33 14.98 17.39 7.65
CA GLU A 33 14.65 17.53 9.05
C GLU A 33 13.47 18.49 9.26
N GLY A 34 12.51 18.09 10.09
CA GLY A 34 11.30 18.87 10.37
C GLY A 34 10.26 18.90 9.23
N CYS A 35 10.59 18.42 8.03
CA CYS A 35 9.72 18.49 6.86
C CYS A 35 9.19 17.13 6.45
N TYR A 36 10.06 16.24 5.98
CA TYR A 36 9.64 14.94 5.48
C TYR A 36 10.74 13.89 5.56
N GLN A 37 10.31 12.63 5.49
CA GLN A 37 11.20 11.47 5.37
C GLN A 37 10.62 10.49 4.34
N LEU A 38 11.43 10.08 3.35
CA LEU A 38 11.13 8.99 2.45
C LEU A 38 11.98 7.79 2.82
N GLY A 39 11.34 6.67 3.17
CA GLY A 39 11.97 5.36 3.35
C GLY A 39 11.74 4.49 2.13
N ILE A 40 12.80 3.93 1.56
CA ILE A 40 12.74 2.92 0.49
C ILE A 40 13.42 1.68 1.03
N ALA A 41 12.71 0.57 1.04
CA ALA A 41 13.16 -0.63 1.70
C ALA A 41 12.92 -1.87 0.85
N ASP A 42 13.91 -2.75 0.85
CA ASP A 42 13.87 -4.08 0.25
C ASP A 42 14.75 -5.00 1.11
N TYR A 43 14.15 -5.72 2.07
CA TYR A 43 14.91 -6.56 2.99
C TYR A 43 14.12 -7.76 3.48
N THR A 44 14.86 -8.79 3.88
CA THR A 44 14.31 -10.00 4.51
C THR A 44 14.63 -10.00 6.00
N ILE A 45 13.66 -10.35 6.81
CA ILE A 45 13.78 -10.43 8.27
C ILE A 45 14.62 -11.66 8.65
N PRO A 46 15.77 -11.49 9.31
CA PRO A 46 16.66 -12.60 9.65
C PRO A 46 16.15 -13.45 10.82
N GLU A 47 15.48 -12.86 11.79
CA GLU A 47 14.98 -13.51 12.99
C GLU A 47 13.71 -12.85 13.52
N ASP A 48 12.95 -13.58 14.34
CA ASP A 48 11.75 -13.03 14.98
C ASP A 48 12.14 -11.95 15.99
N PHE A 49 11.55 -10.77 15.88
CA PHE A 49 11.70 -9.71 16.86
C PHE A 49 10.49 -8.81 16.98
N SER A 50 10.43 -8.04 18.04
CA SER A 50 9.42 -7.01 18.21
C SER A 50 10.03 -5.75 18.83
N VAL A 51 9.50 -4.60 18.44
CA VAL A 51 9.92 -3.29 18.93
C VAL A 51 8.71 -2.53 19.44
N SER A 52 8.83 -2.02 20.65
CA SER A 52 7.87 -1.07 21.19
C SER A 52 8.24 0.33 20.70
N PHE A 53 7.25 1.09 20.26
CA PHE A 53 7.46 2.43 19.76
C PHE A 53 6.50 3.44 20.39
N ARG A 54 6.95 4.67 20.46
CA ARG A 54 6.15 5.85 20.78
C ARG A 54 6.55 6.98 19.86
N ASN A 55 5.60 7.47 19.07
CA ASN A 55 5.78 8.64 18.22
C ASN A 55 4.78 9.73 18.63
N PRO A 56 5.22 10.80 19.27
CA PRO A 56 4.34 11.92 19.66
C PRO A 56 4.03 12.86 18.49
N ALA A 57 4.74 12.74 17.37
CA ALA A 57 4.58 13.62 16.22
C ALA A 57 3.18 13.50 15.59
N ARG A 58 2.72 14.61 15.02
CA ARG A 58 1.58 14.64 14.10
C ARG A 58 2.12 14.71 12.68
N GLN A 59 1.78 13.71 11.87
CA GLN A 59 2.38 13.52 10.54
C GLN A 59 1.44 12.81 9.59
N LEU A 60 1.47 13.18 8.31
CA LEU A 60 0.81 12.46 7.24
C LEU A 60 1.77 11.40 6.71
N ARG A 61 1.39 10.13 6.81
CA ARG A 61 2.20 9.00 6.34
C ARG A 61 1.45 8.23 5.26
N PHE A 62 2.10 7.99 4.13
CA PHE A 62 1.52 7.24 3.03
C PHE A 62 2.60 6.49 2.25
N GLY A 63 2.21 5.41 1.59
CA GLY A 63 3.17 4.59 0.89
C GLY A 63 2.55 3.45 0.11
N VAL A 64 3.44 2.71 -0.55
CA VAL A 64 3.12 1.50 -1.32
C VAL A 64 3.96 0.35 -0.78
N MET A 65 3.33 -0.73 -0.40
CA MET A 65 3.98 -2.00 -0.11
C MET A 65 3.86 -2.90 -1.34
N LEU A 66 4.97 -3.20 -1.97
CA LEU A 66 5.05 -4.05 -3.17
C LEU A 66 5.05 -5.54 -2.81
N SER A 67 5.64 -5.89 -1.67
CA SER A 67 5.57 -7.23 -1.07
C SER A 67 5.83 -7.16 0.43
N GLY A 68 5.50 -8.22 1.16
CA GLY A 68 5.79 -8.35 2.58
C GLY A 68 4.56 -8.31 3.49
N LYS A 69 4.81 -8.55 4.77
CA LYS A 69 3.80 -8.48 5.84
C LYS A 69 4.42 -7.84 7.06
N THR A 70 3.72 -6.91 7.67
CA THR A 70 4.08 -6.40 8.99
C THR A 70 2.96 -6.67 9.98
N HIS A 71 3.33 -6.98 11.21
CA HIS A 71 2.39 -7.17 12.31
C HIS A 71 2.61 -6.05 13.32
N PHE A 72 1.59 -5.25 13.59
CA PHE A 72 1.68 -4.22 14.61
C PHE A 72 0.48 -4.23 15.54
N LYS A 73 0.73 -3.82 16.77
CA LYS A 73 -0.29 -3.65 17.80
C LYS A 73 -0.15 -2.25 18.39
N LEU A 74 -1.19 -1.45 18.28
CA LEU A 74 -1.31 -0.20 19.02
C LEU A 74 -1.82 -0.52 20.45
N TYR A 75 -1.28 0.11 21.49
CA TYR A 75 -1.56 -0.26 22.88
C TYR A 75 -3.02 -0.17 23.32
N GLN A 76 -3.88 0.43 22.53
CA GLN A 76 -5.32 0.52 22.82
C GLN A 76 -6.19 -0.25 21.80
N LYS A 77 -5.58 -1.03 20.91
CA LYS A 77 -6.28 -1.68 19.78
C LYS A 77 -5.71 -3.07 19.52
N ASP A 78 -6.51 -3.93 18.92
CA ASP A 78 -6.10 -5.28 18.53
C ASP A 78 -4.93 -5.27 17.53
N ALA A 79 -4.19 -6.37 17.51
CA ALA A 79 -3.10 -6.55 16.56
C ALA A 79 -3.62 -6.48 15.12
N ALA A 80 -3.00 -5.66 14.30
CA ALA A 80 -3.28 -5.55 12.89
C ALA A 80 -2.18 -6.20 12.06
N SER A 81 -2.55 -6.86 10.98
CA SER A 81 -1.64 -7.38 9.97
C SER A 81 -1.80 -6.53 8.72
N PHE A 82 -0.69 -6.06 8.17
CA PHE A 82 -0.68 -5.26 6.95
C PHE A 82 -0.22 -6.13 5.79
N THR A 83 -1.06 -6.31 4.80
CA THR A 83 -0.74 -6.96 3.53
C THR A 83 -0.36 -5.92 2.47
N PRO A 84 0.44 -6.29 1.46
CA PRO A 84 0.87 -5.36 0.41
C PRO A 84 -0.29 -4.62 -0.21
N SER A 85 -0.27 -3.32 -0.13
CA SER A 85 -1.21 -2.39 -0.75
C SER A 85 -0.67 -0.97 -0.62
N SER A 86 -1.39 0.01 -1.12
CA SER A 86 -1.14 1.41 -0.78
C SER A 86 -1.91 1.80 0.48
N PHE A 87 -1.41 2.78 1.19
CA PHE A 87 -2.05 3.30 2.39
C PHE A 87 -1.79 4.79 2.58
N ILE A 88 -2.67 5.46 3.33
CA ILE A 88 -2.47 6.81 3.85
C ILE A 88 -3.08 6.90 5.24
N VAL A 89 -2.38 7.57 6.15
CA VAL A 89 -2.82 7.77 7.54
C VAL A 89 -2.30 9.11 8.08
N LEU A 90 -3.17 9.86 8.75
CA LEU A 90 -2.75 10.97 9.61
C LEU A 90 -2.48 10.40 11.00
N GLU A 91 -1.22 10.30 11.35
CA GLU A 91 -0.78 9.80 12.68
C GLU A 91 -0.62 10.94 13.67
N GLU A 92 -1.04 10.72 14.90
CA GLU A 92 -0.84 11.65 16.00
C GLU A 92 -0.69 10.89 17.32
N ASN A 93 0.42 11.13 18.04
CA ASN A 93 0.70 10.58 19.36
C ASN A 93 0.48 9.06 19.45
N ILE A 94 0.99 8.33 18.47
CA ILE A 94 0.87 6.86 18.40
C ILE A 94 1.88 6.18 19.32
N LYS A 95 1.45 5.07 19.92
CA LYS A 95 2.31 4.14 20.67
C LYS A 95 1.84 2.72 20.43
N GLY A 96 2.79 1.80 20.40
CA GLY A 96 2.44 0.42 20.12
C GLY A 96 3.63 -0.51 20.15
N GLN A 97 3.41 -1.69 19.57
CA GLN A 97 4.41 -2.71 19.37
C GLN A 97 4.30 -3.20 17.93
N GLN A 98 5.44 -3.31 17.27
CA GLN A 98 5.56 -3.89 15.95
C GLN A 98 6.35 -5.18 16.04
N ALA A 99 5.89 -6.23 15.38
CA ALA A 99 6.53 -7.53 15.39
C ALA A 99 6.85 -7.95 13.94
N TRP A 100 7.98 -8.61 13.78
CA TRP A 100 8.45 -9.19 12.53
C TRP A 100 8.80 -10.65 12.73
N ARG A 101 8.63 -11.44 11.69
CA ARG A 101 8.94 -12.87 11.69
C ARG A 101 10.08 -13.17 10.75
N ALA A 102 10.94 -14.10 11.15
CA ALA A 102 12.02 -14.61 10.32
C ALA A 102 11.48 -15.10 8.96
N GLY A 103 12.17 -14.72 7.88
CA GLY A 103 11.80 -15.06 6.52
C GLY A 103 10.74 -14.15 5.89
N ASP A 104 10.07 -13.25 6.65
CA ASP A 104 9.22 -12.24 6.04
C ASP A 104 10.08 -11.28 5.21
N HIS A 105 9.70 -11.07 3.96
CA HIS A 105 10.36 -10.15 3.06
C HIS A 105 9.54 -8.86 2.96
N PHE A 106 10.17 -7.72 3.11
CA PHE A 106 9.56 -6.41 3.02
C PHE A 106 10.12 -5.66 1.82
N HIS A 107 9.26 -5.27 0.90
CA HIS A 107 9.63 -4.44 -0.25
C HIS A 107 8.58 -3.34 -0.42
N GLY A 108 9.02 -2.09 -0.40
CA GLY A 108 8.11 -0.97 -0.54
C GLY A 108 8.76 0.37 -0.27
N LEU A 109 7.95 1.39 -0.33
CA LEU A 109 8.35 2.75 0.01
C LEU A 109 7.26 3.48 0.79
N GLU A 110 7.71 4.36 1.66
CA GLU A 110 6.86 5.10 2.58
C GLU A 110 7.36 6.54 2.69
N LEU A 111 6.43 7.48 2.52
CA LEU A 111 6.68 8.90 2.72
C LEU A 111 5.95 9.36 3.98
N THR A 112 6.68 10.03 4.85
CA THR A 112 6.18 10.69 6.04
C THR A 112 6.39 12.19 5.91
N VAL A 113 5.33 12.98 6.04
CA VAL A 113 5.37 14.45 5.94
C VAL A 113 4.88 15.03 7.26
N SER A 114 5.67 15.93 7.86
CA SER A 114 5.31 16.60 9.11
C SER A 114 4.04 17.44 8.94
N ALA A 115 3.14 17.36 9.92
CA ALA A 115 1.96 18.23 9.95
C ALA A 115 2.36 19.71 10.02
N ASP A 116 3.39 20.04 10.78
CA ASP A 116 3.91 21.41 10.89
C ASP A 116 4.41 21.93 9.53
N PHE A 117 5.10 21.10 8.76
CA PHE A 117 5.53 21.45 7.41
C PHE A 117 4.35 21.73 6.47
N ILE A 118 3.31 20.91 6.52
CA ILE A 118 2.10 21.11 5.70
C ILE A 118 1.36 22.39 6.15
N GLU A 119 1.05 22.52 7.43
CA GLU A 119 0.14 23.55 7.95
C GLU A 119 0.82 24.91 8.06
N ASN A 120 2.08 24.97 8.47
CA ASN A 120 2.76 26.23 8.78
C ASN A 120 3.77 26.70 7.72
N ILE A 121 4.20 25.82 6.82
CA ILE A 121 5.16 26.16 5.75
C ILE A 121 4.50 26.12 4.38
N LEU A 122 3.79 25.04 4.04
CA LEU A 122 3.21 24.89 2.70
C LEU A 122 1.90 25.66 2.54
N HIS A 123 0.94 25.54 3.44
CA HIS A 123 -0.37 26.20 3.32
C HIS A 123 -0.32 27.72 3.15
N PRO A 124 0.57 28.47 3.83
CA PRO A 124 0.69 29.91 3.61
C PRO A 124 1.15 30.29 2.19
N VAL A 125 1.83 29.40 1.50
CA VAL A 125 2.38 29.62 0.14
C VAL A 125 1.51 28.95 -0.92
N PHE A 126 0.97 27.78 -0.61
CA PHE A 126 0.16 26.93 -1.49
C PHE A 126 -1.17 26.58 -0.77
N PRO A 127 -2.17 27.46 -0.84
CA PRO A 127 -3.48 27.23 -0.17
C PRO A 127 -4.22 25.99 -0.70
N ASP A 128 -3.89 25.53 -1.88
CA ASP A 128 -4.39 24.33 -2.55
C ASP A 128 -3.64 23.03 -2.15
N CYS A 129 -2.72 23.11 -1.17
CA CYS A 129 -2.09 21.92 -0.59
C CYS A 129 -3.10 21.13 0.24
N VAL A 130 -2.88 19.82 0.36
CA VAL A 130 -3.76 18.92 1.11
C VAL A 130 -4.04 19.42 2.53
N SER A 131 -5.32 19.50 2.90
CA SER A 131 -5.74 19.83 4.25
C SER A 131 -5.72 18.59 5.14
N LEU A 132 -5.03 18.66 6.29
CA LEU A 132 -5.00 17.56 7.25
C LEU A 132 -6.36 17.32 7.91
N SER A 133 -7.27 18.27 7.87
CA SER A 133 -8.65 18.10 8.34
C SER A 133 -9.48 17.15 7.50
N ALA A 134 -9.03 16.82 6.28
CA ALA A 134 -9.67 15.82 5.42
C ALA A 134 -9.46 14.37 5.91
N PHE A 135 -8.55 14.14 6.85
CA PHE A 135 -8.20 12.84 7.36
C PHE A 135 -8.66 12.64 8.81
N GLU A 136 -9.28 11.48 9.07
CA GLU A 136 -9.53 11.05 10.45
C GLU A 136 -8.21 10.64 11.10
N THR A 137 -7.90 11.23 12.27
CA THR A 137 -6.64 10.97 12.98
C THR A 137 -6.53 9.51 13.42
N ASN A 138 -5.38 8.89 13.13
CA ASN A 138 -5.07 7.49 13.43
C ASN A 138 -6.02 6.48 12.75
N TYR A 139 -6.65 6.90 11.65
CA TYR A 139 -7.37 6.00 10.75
C TYR A 139 -6.54 5.74 9.49
N THR A 140 -6.38 4.48 9.13
CA THR A 140 -5.63 4.09 7.92
C THR A 140 -6.59 3.86 6.76
N TYR A 141 -6.49 4.70 5.74
CA TYR A 141 -7.13 4.49 4.45
C TYR A 141 -6.26 3.51 3.65
N LYS A 142 -6.85 2.45 3.15
CA LYS A 142 -6.11 1.33 2.52
C LYS A 142 -5.77 1.56 1.05
N MET A 143 -6.09 2.71 0.49
CA MET A 143 -5.84 3.01 -0.91
C MET A 143 -5.35 4.45 -1.09
N LEU A 144 -4.34 4.59 -1.96
CA LEU A 144 -3.90 5.87 -2.49
C LEU A 144 -4.47 6.09 -3.90
N PRO A 145 -4.71 7.35 -4.30
CA PRO A 145 -5.00 7.67 -5.69
C PRO A 145 -3.91 7.12 -6.61
N THR A 146 -4.32 6.54 -7.73
CA THR A 146 -3.37 5.94 -8.70
C THR A 146 -2.28 6.92 -9.14
N ARG A 147 -2.62 8.20 -9.28
CA ARG A 147 -1.65 9.25 -9.64
C ARG A 147 -0.55 9.42 -8.57
N VAL A 148 -0.91 9.29 -7.28
CA VAL A 148 0.06 9.32 -6.17
C VAL A 148 0.92 8.07 -6.16
N ILE A 149 0.34 6.88 -6.37
CA ILE A 149 1.08 5.62 -6.50
C ILE A 149 2.13 5.72 -7.61
N ASN A 150 1.79 6.35 -8.74
CA ASN A 150 2.72 6.54 -9.85
C ASN A 150 3.92 7.42 -9.48
N LEU A 151 3.70 8.49 -8.71
CA LEU A 151 4.79 9.34 -8.22
C LEU A 151 5.69 8.59 -7.22
N LEU A 152 5.11 7.79 -6.35
CA LEU A 152 5.87 6.94 -5.43
C LEU A 152 6.72 5.92 -6.20
N ASN A 153 6.15 5.25 -7.19
CA ASN A 153 6.91 4.33 -8.07
C ASN A 153 8.01 5.06 -8.85
N GLN A 154 7.79 6.31 -9.24
CA GLN A 154 8.82 7.14 -9.88
C GLN A 154 9.95 7.47 -8.89
N MET A 155 9.64 7.76 -7.61
CA MET A 155 10.67 7.95 -6.58
C MET A 155 11.53 6.70 -6.39
N HIS A 156 10.88 5.51 -6.29
CA HIS A 156 11.58 4.24 -6.19
C HIS A 156 12.51 4.00 -7.38
N PHE A 157 11.99 4.20 -8.58
CA PHE A 157 12.78 4.05 -9.81
C PHE A 157 13.99 4.99 -9.86
N LEU A 158 13.80 6.27 -9.55
CA LEU A 158 14.90 7.25 -9.54
C LEU A 158 15.94 6.91 -8.47
N HIS A 159 15.51 6.34 -7.33
CA HIS A 159 16.43 5.82 -6.32
C HIS A 159 17.30 4.68 -6.89
N GLU A 160 16.71 3.70 -7.56
CA GLU A 160 17.46 2.59 -8.19
C GLU A 160 18.50 3.05 -9.22
N LYS A 161 18.25 4.19 -9.87
CA LYS A 161 19.17 4.81 -10.84
C LYS A 161 20.16 5.80 -10.22
N ASP A 162 20.14 5.96 -8.90
CA ASP A 162 20.91 7.00 -8.18
C ASP A 162 20.66 8.43 -8.73
N ALA A 163 19.45 8.66 -9.21
CA ALA A 163 19.02 9.90 -9.86
C ALA A 163 18.04 10.72 -9.01
N LEU A 164 17.65 10.23 -7.82
CA LEU A 164 16.73 10.92 -6.93
C LEU A 164 17.46 12.03 -6.16
N THR A 165 17.62 13.19 -6.78
CA THR A 165 18.22 14.37 -6.11
C THR A 165 17.24 15.00 -5.11
N PRO A 166 17.71 15.75 -4.09
CA PRO A 166 16.83 16.40 -3.11
C PRO A 166 15.78 17.31 -3.75
N LEU A 167 16.14 18.09 -4.76
CA LEU A 167 15.21 18.99 -5.44
C LEU A 167 14.14 18.20 -6.22
N TYR A 168 14.53 17.10 -6.86
CA TYR A 168 13.61 16.24 -7.59
C TYR A 168 12.63 15.56 -6.63
N LEU A 169 13.13 15.04 -5.52
CA LEU A 169 12.31 14.43 -4.46
C LEU A 169 11.30 15.44 -3.92
N GLU A 170 11.72 16.65 -3.58
CA GLU A 170 10.84 17.71 -3.09
C GLU A 170 9.73 18.03 -4.09
N GLY A 171 10.06 18.15 -5.37
CA GLY A 171 9.07 18.36 -6.43
C GLY A 171 8.03 17.22 -6.53
N LEU A 172 8.45 15.97 -6.39
CA LEU A 172 7.56 14.82 -6.38
C LEU A 172 6.67 14.77 -5.12
N ILE A 173 7.21 15.15 -3.96
CA ILE A 173 6.45 15.24 -2.71
C ILE A 173 5.35 16.31 -2.83
N LEU A 174 5.67 17.50 -3.33
CA LEU A 174 4.69 18.58 -3.53
C LEU A 174 3.59 18.15 -4.51
N GLN A 175 3.94 17.43 -5.57
CA GLN A 175 2.96 16.84 -6.49
C GLN A 175 2.06 15.81 -5.80
N CYS A 176 2.61 14.95 -4.93
CA CYS A 176 1.80 14.02 -4.15
C CYS A 176 0.78 14.76 -3.28
N LEU A 177 1.22 15.80 -2.56
CA LEU A 177 0.34 16.56 -1.67
C LEU A 177 -0.77 17.31 -2.45
N ALA A 178 -0.46 17.88 -3.62
CA ALA A 178 -1.45 18.51 -4.49
C ALA A 178 -2.49 17.48 -5.01
N LEU A 179 -2.05 16.30 -5.44
CA LEU A 179 -2.96 15.25 -5.89
C LEU A 179 -3.82 14.67 -4.76
N LEU A 180 -3.30 14.61 -3.54
CA LEU A 180 -4.09 14.22 -2.37
C LEU A 180 -5.14 15.27 -2.04
N ALA A 181 -4.84 16.57 -2.21
CA ALA A 181 -5.83 17.65 -2.05
C ALA A 181 -6.99 17.47 -3.04
N GLU A 182 -6.71 17.34 -4.34
CA GLU A 182 -7.73 17.12 -5.39
C GLU A 182 -8.66 15.96 -5.01
N GLU A 183 -8.13 14.80 -4.61
CA GLU A 183 -8.90 13.58 -4.36
C GLU A 183 -9.73 13.65 -3.07
N PHE A 184 -9.17 14.19 -1.99
CA PHE A 184 -9.83 14.21 -0.69
C PHE A 184 -10.78 15.42 -0.51
N GLU A 185 -10.60 16.51 -1.26
CA GLU A 185 -11.51 17.67 -1.27
C GLU A 185 -12.74 17.42 -2.18
N GLU A 186 -12.56 16.83 -3.37
CA GLU A 186 -13.69 16.42 -4.23
C GLU A 186 -14.62 15.45 -3.52
N ASN A 187 -14.06 14.50 -2.78
CA ASN A 187 -14.84 13.55 -1.99
C ASN A 187 -15.58 14.22 -0.82
N SER A 188 -15.12 15.34 -0.30
CA SER A 188 -15.84 16.11 0.75
C SER A 188 -17.14 16.74 0.24
N SER A 189 -17.28 16.96 -1.07
CA SER A 189 -18.51 17.48 -1.70
C SER A 189 -19.54 16.38 -2.02
N HIS A 190 -19.17 15.10 -1.99
CA HIS A 190 -20.02 13.95 -2.30
C HIS A 190 -20.01 12.84 -1.25
N VAL A 191 -19.32 12.99 -0.14
CA VAL A 191 -19.31 11.98 0.91
C VAL A 191 -20.47 12.18 1.87
N ILE A 192 -21.48 11.35 1.67
CA ILE A 192 -22.07 10.68 2.82
C ILE A 192 -20.91 9.95 3.50
N ALA A 193 -20.37 10.55 4.56
CA ALA A 193 -19.30 9.95 5.35
C ALA A 193 -19.60 8.49 5.62
N PRO A 194 -18.72 7.53 5.32
CA PRO A 194 -18.85 6.22 5.90
C PRO A 194 -18.77 6.46 7.41
N LYS A 195 -19.86 6.13 8.12
CA LYS A 195 -19.91 6.27 9.58
C LYS A 195 -18.65 5.63 10.12
N SER A 196 -17.86 6.44 10.79
CA SER A 196 -16.61 6.11 11.44
C SER A 196 -16.61 4.69 12.01
N VAL A 197 -15.82 3.83 11.40
CA VAL A 197 -15.33 2.65 12.11
C VAL A 197 -14.11 3.16 12.88
N PRO A 198 -14.10 3.14 14.21
CA PRO A 198 -12.99 3.67 14.99
C PRO A 198 -11.70 3.03 14.51
N ALA A 199 -10.66 3.82 14.35
CA ALA A 199 -9.33 3.34 13.98
C ALA A 199 -8.90 2.21 14.95
N GLY A 200 -9.06 0.98 14.55
CA GLY A 200 -8.89 -0.21 15.39
C GLY A 200 -9.63 -1.44 14.92
N THR A 201 -10.54 -1.29 13.97
CA THR A 201 -11.26 -2.43 13.41
C THR A 201 -10.70 -2.82 12.05
N LEU A 202 -9.41 -3.15 12.04
CA LEU A 202 -8.88 -4.03 11.00
C LEU A 202 -9.19 -5.47 11.41
N PRO A 203 -9.66 -6.35 10.51
CA PRO A 203 -10.09 -7.68 10.87
C PRO A 203 -8.94 -8.47 11.52
N ALA A 204 -9.21 -8.98 12.71
CA ALA A 204 -8.38 -9.97 13.35
C ALA A 204 -8.37 -11.25 12.50
N THR A 205 -7.37 -11.41 11.65
CA THR A 205 -7.13 -12.66 10.95
C THR A 205 -5.66 -13.01 11.08
N SER A 206 -5.30 -13.53 12.23
CA SER A 206 -4.23 -14.50 12.48
C SER A 206 -3.88 -14.64 13.97
N VAL A 207 -4.88 -14.87 14.82
CA VAL A 207 -4.65 -15.32 16.20
C VAL A 207 -4.88 -16.84 16.31
N ARG A 208 -4.70 -17.60 15.25
CA ARG A 208 -4.96 -19.06 15.27
C ARG A 208 -3.74 -19.96 15.46
N THR A 209 -2.52 -19.42 15.53
CA THR A 209 -1.35 -20.29 15.65
C THR A 209 -0.67 -20.26 17.04
N ALA A 210 -1.08 -19.38 17.93
CA ALA A 210 -0.46 -19.28 19.27
C ALA A 210 -1.29 -19.88 20.42
N ILE A 211 -2.52 -20.35 20.22
CA ILE A 211 -3.41 -20.83 21.29
C ILE A 211 -3.65 -22.35 21.27
N ASN A 212 -3.01 -23.10 20.38
CA ASN A 212 -3.21 -24.56 20.35
C ASN A 212 -2.34 -25.36 21.34
N LYS A 213 -1.87 -24.77 22.43
CA LYS A 213 -1.18 -25.51 23.51
C LYS A 213 -1.70 -25.27 24.92
N ALA A 214 -2.92 -24.80 25.08
CA ALA A 214 -3.54 -24.79 26.42
C ALA A 214 -5.04 -25.07 26.31
N GLY A 215 -5.44 -26.30 26.60
CA GLY A 215 -6.72 -26.68 27.20
C GLY A 215 -7.97 -26.51 26.34
N GLN A 216 -8.49 -27.61 25.83
CA GLN A 216 -9.88 -27.77 25.40
C GLN A 216 -10.87 -27.21 26.44
N GLN A 217 -11.43 -26.04 26.16
CA GLN A 217 -12.73 -25.66 26.68
C GLN A 217 -13.57 -25.11 25.53
N HIS A 218 -14.71 -25.74 25.33
CA HIS A 218 -15.71 -25.45 24.33
C HIS A 218 -16.33 -24.07 24.59
N ILE A 219 -15.91 -23.03 23.82
CA ILE A 219 -16.58 -21.72 23.81
C ILE A 219 -17.38 -21.66 22.52
N PRO A 220 -18.69 -21.33 22.57
CA PRO A 220 -19.48 -21.22 21.36
C PRO A 220 -18.93 -20.11 20.46
N HIS A 221 -18.71 -20.44 19.18
CA HIS A 221 -18.25 -19.51 18.17
C HIS A 221 -19.23 -18.34 18.01
N ALA A 222 -18.90 -17.19 18.57
CA ALA A 222 -19.57 -15.95 18.23
C ALA A 222 -19.26 -15.66 16.74
N LYS A 223 -20.29 -15.79 15.91
CA LYS A 223 -20.21 -15.53 14.47
C LYS A 223 -20.10 -14.02 14.30
N VAL A 224 -18.86 -13.52 14.14
CA VAL A 224 -18.64 -12.08 13.87
C VAL A 224 -19.21 -11.81 12.48
N MET A 225 -20.29 -11.06 12.44
CA MET A 225 -20.97 -10.67 11.20
C MET A 225 -20.74 -9.18 10.98
N ARG A 226 -20.21 -8.81 9.82
CA ARG A 226 -20.08 -7.41 9.38
C ARG A 226 -21.20 -7.09 8.39
N THR A 227 -21.91 -5.99 8.62
CA THR A 227 -22.94 -5.51 7.71
C THR A 227 -22.37 -4.36 6.88
N ILE A 228 -22.37 -4.51 5.57
CA ILE A 228 -21.90 -3.52 4.60
C ILE A 228 -23.10 -2.88 3.94
N LYS A 229 -23.14 -1.55 3.89
CA LYS A 229 -24.16 -0.81 3.15
C LYS A 229 -23.73 -0.76 1.67
N VAL A 230 -24.52 -1.34 0.79
CA VAL A 230 -24.29 -1.40 -0.66
C VAL A 230 -25.02 -0.27 -1.39
N SER A 231 -26.16 0.14 -0.88
CA SER A 231 -26.97 1.28 -1.33
C SER A 231 -27.84 1.77 -0.17
N ASP A 232 -28.59 2.85 -0.35
CA ASP A 232 -29.48 3.38 0.68
C ASP A 232 -30.53 2.38 1.17
N THR A 233 -30.88 1.41 0.34
CA THR A 233 -31.89 0.38 0.64
C THR A 233 -31.33 -1.03 0.81
N ARG A 234 -30.02 -1.24 0.60
CA ARG A 234 -29.44 -2.58 0.56
C ARG A 234 -28.20 -2.71 1.41
N THR A 235 -28.19 -3.70 2.28
CA THR A 235 -27.05 -4.13 3.09
C THR A 235 -26.69 -5.58 2.79
N ILE A 236 -25.40 -5.89 2.87
CA ILE A 236 -24.90 -7.27 2.78
C ILE A 236 -24.18 -7.58 4.08
N THR A 237 -24.43 -8.75 4.63
CA THR A 237 -23.76 -9.23 5.82
C THR A 237 -22.66 -10.20 5.43
N LEU A 238 -21.43 -9.93 5.88
CA LEU A 238 -20.26 -10.79 5.69
C LEU A 238 -19.93 -11.51 6.99
N SER A 239 -19.76 -12.81 6.89
CA SER A 239 -19.21 -13.65 7.96
C SER A 239 -17.67 -13.64 7.91
N THR A 240 -17.02 -14.14 8.93
CA THR A 240 -15.56 -14.36 8.92
C THR A 240 -15.12 -15.30 7.78
N ALA A 241 -15.95 -16.30 7.44
CA ALA A 241 -15.69 -17.18 6.30
C ALA A 241 -15.77 -16.44 4.96
N ASP A 242 -16.70 -15.50 4.81
CA ASP A 242 -16.80 -14.66 3.60
C ASP A 242 -15.55 -13.77 3.44
N LEU A 243 -15.07 -13.18 4.52
CA LEU A 243 -13.83 -12.38 4.50
C LEU A 243 -12.61 -13.24 4.14
N SER A 244 -12.50 -14.44 4.70
CA SER A 244 -11.44 -15.38 4.33
C SER A 244 -11.51 -15.77 2.84
N ALA A 245 -12.72 -15.94 2.30
CA ALA A 245 -12.93 -16.22 0.88
C ALA A 245 -12.54 -15.03 -0.01
N VAL A 246 -12.78 -13.80 0.43
CA VAL A 246 -12.34 -12.59 -0.28
C VAL A 246 -10.82 -12.44 -0.28
N HIS A 247 -10.15 -12.77 0.82
CA HIS A 247 -8.69 -12.78 0.89
C HIS A 247 -8.11 -13.87 -0.02
N LEU A 248 -8.73 -15.06 -0.07
CA LEU A 248 -8.33 -16.10 -1.02
C LEU A 248 -8.50 -15.66 -2.47
N ALA A 249 -9.61 -14.96 -2.79
CA ALA A 249 -9.81 -14.40 -4.12
C ALA A 249 -8.71 -13.40 -4.50
N HIS A 250 -8.31 -12.53 -3.58
CA HIS A 250 -7.20 -11.60 -3.77
C HIS A 250 -5.89 -12.34 -4.07
N ASP A 251 -5.57 -13.39 -3.31
CA ASP A 251 -4.35 -14.16 -3.49
C ASP A 251 -4.33 -14.88 -4.85
N ILE A 252 -5.46 -15.49 -5.26
CA ILE A 252 -5.62 -16.10 -6.59
C ILE A 252 -5.37 -15.07 -7.70
N LEU A 253 -5.96 -13.87 -7.59
CA LEU A 253 -5.77 -12.82 -8.58
C LEU A 253 -4.33 -12.32 -8.64
N THR A 254 -3.66 -12.23 -7.49
CA THR A 254 -2.25 -11.82 -7.39
C THR A 254 -1.32 -12.84 -8.05
N GLU A 255 -1.60 -14.13 -7.91
CA GLU A 255 -0.81 -15.20 -8.51
C GLU A 255 -1.10 -15.34 -10.01
N GLN A 256 -2.35 -15.19 -10.41
CA GLN A 256 -2.82 -15.47 -11.77
C GLN A 256 -3.12 -14.22 -12.61
N TYR A 257 -2.59 -13.04 -12.24
CA TYR A 257 -2.92 -11.76 -12.87
C TYR A 257 -2.70 -11.70 -14.40
N LYS A 258 -1.81 -12.52 -14.95
CA LYS A 258 -1.59 -12.60 -16.42
C LYS A 258 -2.81 -13.16 -17.14
N ASN A 259 -3.35 -14.25 -16.62
CA ASN A 259 -4.55 -14.91 -17.09
C ASN A 259 -5.50 -15.16 -15.92
N PRO A 260 -6.11 -14.09 -15.37
CA PRO A 260 -6.95 -14.21 -14.20
C PRO A 260 -8.22 -14.99 -14.52
N PRO A 261 -8.77 -15.74 -13.57
CA PRO A 261 -10.09 -16.33 -13.73
C PRO A 261 -11.14 -15.23 -13.93
N THR A 262 -12.21 -15.56 -14.62
CA THR A 262 -13.39 -14.69 -14.69
C THR A 262 -13.97 -14.49 -13.29
N VAL A 263 -14.73 -13.42 -13.09
CA VAL A 263 -15.39 -13.20 -11.78
C VAL A 263 -16.31 -14.37 -11.42
N HIS A 264 -16.91 -15.04 -12.40
CA HIS A 264 -17.71 -16.24 -12.20
C HIS A 264 -16.85 -17.40 -11.65
N GLU A 265 -15.80 -17.76 -12.36
CA GLU A 265 -14.88 -18.83 -11.93
C GLU A 265 -14.25 -18.53 -10.57
N LEU A 266 -13.84 -17.26 -10.35
CA LEU A 266 -13.30 -16.83 -9.06
C LEU A 266 -14.35 -17.00 -7.94
N SER A 267 -15.60 -16.64 -8.20
CA SER A 267 -16.68 -16.76 -7.23
C SER A 267 -16.96 -18.23 -6.85
N GLU A 268 -16.86 -19.13 -7.81
CA GLU A 268 -16.97 -20.59 -7.58
C GLU A 268 -15.79 -21.11 -6.74
N GLN A 269 -14.55 -20.73 -7.10
CA GLN A 269 -13.35 -21.15 -6.37
C GLN A 269 -13.36 -20.73 -4.90
N VAL A 270 -13.92 -19.55 -4.61
CA VAL A 270 -13.99 -19.06 -3.22
C VAL A 270 -15.34 -19.30 -2.55
N SER A 271 -16.27 -20.02 -3.22
CA SER A 271 -17.59 -20.35 -2.70
C SER A 271 -18.44 -19.14 -2.27
N LEU A 272 -18.35 -18.04 -3.03
CA LEU A 272 -19.18 -16.85 -2.85
C LEU A 272 -20.00 -16.59 -4.12
N SER A 273 -21.19 -15.98 -3.97
CA SER A 273 -21.87 -15.45 -5.15
C SER A 273 -21.06 -14.28 -5.76
N MET A 274 -21.05 -14.16 -7.10
CA MET A 274 -20.38 -13.06 -7.80
C MET A 274 -20.70 -11.69 -7.21
N GLN A 275 -21.95 -11.46 -6.87
CA GLN A 275 -22.39 -10.20 -6.32
C GLN A 275 -21.78 -9.94 -4.93
N LYS A 276 -21.81 -10.96 -4.05
CA LYS A 276 -21.24 -10.86 -2.71
C LYS A 276 -19.72 -10.69 -2.78
N LEU A 277 -19.06 -11.42 -3.69
CA LEU A 277 -17.63 -11.30 -3.92
C LEU A 277 -17.25 -9.88 -4.37
N ASN A 278 -17.92 -9.33 -5.39
CA ASN A 278 -17.62 -7.99 -5.89
C ASN A 278 -17.75 -6.91 -4.79
N TYR A 279 -18.85 -6.94 -4.04
CA TYR A 279 -19.07 -5.96 -2.97
C TYR A 279 -18.12 -6.15 -1.78
N ALA A 280 -17.85 -7.39 -1.41
CA ALA A 280 -16.94 -7.69 -0.32
C ALA A 280 -15.49 -7.36 -0.70
N PHE A 281 -15.10 -7.64 -1.95
CA PHE A 281 -13.77 -7.28 -2.46
C PHE A 281 -13.59 -5.76 -2.51
N LEU A 282 -14.58 -5.04 -3.06
CA LEU A 282 -14.55 -3.57 -3.07
C LEU A 282 -14.47 -2.99 -1.66
N HIS A 283 -15.22 -3.55 -0.71
CA HIS A 283 -15.20 -3.08 0.69
C HIS A 283 -13.90 -3.39 1.40
N GLU A 284 -13.29 -4.57 1.14
CA GLU A 284 -12.07 -5.00 1.84
C GLU A 284 -10.80 -4.38 1.26
N TYR A 285 -10.81 -4.12 -0.06
CA TYR A 285 -9.63 -3.63 -0.79
C TYR A 285 -9.83 -2.23 -1.41
N ASP A 286 -10.99 -1.59 -1.24
CA ASP A 286 -11.36 -0.29 -1.80
C ASP A 286 -11.11 -0.18 -3.33
N THR A 287 -11.10 -1.31 -4.02
CA THR A 287 -10.91 -1.39 -5.48
C THR A 287 -11.78 -2.50 -6.07
N THR A 288 -12.19 -2.33 -7.32
CA THR A 288 -12.90 -3.43 -8.01
C THR A 288 -11.92 -4.54 -8.38
N ILE A 289 -12.42 -5.77 -8.52
CA ILE A 289 -11.63 -6.91 -9.00
C ILE A 289 -10.96 -6.57 -10.35
N SER A 290 -11.66 -5.91 -11.25
CA SER A 290 -11.13 -5.52 -12.56
C SER A 290 -10.01 -4.50 -12.46
N ASP A 291 -10.16 -3.46 -11.63
CA ASP A 291 -9.15 -2.43 -11.44
C ASP A 291 -7.92 -3.00 -10.73
N TYR A 292 -8.12 -3.93 -9.80
CA TYR A 292 -7.03 -4.64 -9.14
C TYR A 292 -6.19 -5.45 -10.14
N ILE A 293 -6.83 -6.23 -11.03
CA ILE A 293 -6.13 -6.96 -12.11
C ILE A 293 -5.37 -6.00 -13.03
N ILE A 294 -5.99 -4.87 -13.39
CA ILE A 294 -5.33 -3.85 -14.22
C ILE A 294 -4.08 -3.31 -13.51
N SER A 295 -4.16 -3.00 -12.23
CA SER A 295 -3.02 -2.48 -11.47
C SER A 295 -1.84 -3.46 -11.47
N LEU A 296 -2.09 -4.74 -11.26
CA LEU A 296 -1.07 -5.79 -11.30
C LEU A 296 -0.42 -5.90 -12.68
N LYS A 297 -1.22 -5.90 -13.76
CA LYS A 297 -0.72 -5.96 -15.15
C LYS A 297 0.10 -4.72 -15.52
N MET A 298 -0.33 -3.54 -15.10
CA MET A 298 0.37 -2.28 -15.37
C MET A 298 1.68 -2.19 -14.60
N GLY A 299 1.69 -2.58 -13.32
CA GLY A 299 2.91 -2.66 -12.52
C GLY A 299 3.95 -3.62 -13.13
N TYR A 300 3.51 -4.81 -13.55
CA TYR A 300 4.40 -5.75 -14.23
C TYR A 300 4.91 -5.22 -15.57
N GLY A 301 4.05 -4.56 -16.36
CA GLY A 301 4.46 -3.90 -17.61
C GLY A 301 5.49 -2.79 -17.39
N ALA A 302 5.31 -1.97 -16.37
CA ALA A 302 6.28 -0.94 -15.98
C ALA A 302 7.63 -1.55 -15.59
N LYS A 303 7.63 -2.63 -14.81
CA LYS A 303 8.82 -3.39 -14.45
C LYS A 303 9.56 -3.91 -15.69
N LEU A 304 8.87 -4.56 -16.63
CA LEU A 304 9.49 -5.05 -17.86
C LEU A 304 10.04 -3.91 -18.74
N LEU A 305 9.36 -2.77 -18.77
CA LEU A 305 9.85 -1.59 -19.50
C LEU A 305 11.14 -1.03 -18.89
N SER A 306 11.33 -1.15 -17.59
CA SER A 306 12.51 -0.65 -16.88
C SER A 306 13.68 -1.63 -16.90
N GLU A 307 13.41 -2.92 -16.74
CA GLU A 307 14.44 -3.94 -16.52
C GLU A 307 14.87 -4.65 -17.81
N THR A 308 14.12 -4.49 -18.92
CA THR A 308 14.38 -5.26 -20.14
C THR A 308 14.40 -4.39 -21.40
N LEU A 309 15.03 -4.92 -22.46
CA LEU A 309 15.00 -4.34 -23.80
C LEU A 309 13.86 -4.88 -24.68
N LEU A 310 12.93 -5.63 -24.10
CA LEU A 310 11.80 -6.22 -24.83
C LEU A 310 10.98 -5.16 -25.58
N GLY A 311 10.46 -5.50 -26.73
CA GLY A 311 9.53 -4.68 -27.47
C GLY A 311 8.22 -4.45 -26.70
N VAL A 312 7.55 -3.32 -26.95
CA VAL A 312 6.26 -3.03 -26.29
C VAL A 312 5.22 -4.10 -26.59
N ASP A 313 5.28 -4.69 -27.78
CA ASP A 313 4.37 -5.77 -28.19
C ASP A 313 4.62 -7.05 -27.38
N GLU A 314 5.88 -7.39 -27.14
CA GLU A 314 6.26 -8.54 -26.31
C GLU A 314 5.86 -8.32 -24.83
N ILE A 315 6.07 -7.10 -24.32
CA ILE A 315 5.63 -6.72 -22.97
C ILE A 315 4.11 -6.83 -22.83
N ALA A 316 3.37 -6.35 -23.84
CA ALA A 316 1.91 -6.45 -23.85
C ALA A 316 1.44 -7.90 -23.74
N LEU A 317 2.06 -8.82 -24.49
CA LEU A 317 1.77 -10.26 -24.42
C LEU A 317 2.11 -10.84 -23.04
N GLN A 318 3.25 -10.46 -22.47
CA GLN A 318 3.64 -10.92 -21.14
C GLN A 318 2.72 -10.41 -20.03
N CYS A 319 2.10 -9.24 -20.22
CA CYS A 319 1.07 -8.69 -19.33
C CYS A 319 -0.32 -9.30 -19.58
N GLY A 320 -0.45 -10.27 -20.48
CA GLY A 320 -1.71 -10.93 -20.81
C GLY A 320 -2.64 -10.07 -21.67
N TYR A 321 -2.10 -9.25 -22.57
CA TYR A 321 -2.85 -8.53 -23.59
C TYR A 321 -2.61 -9.15 -24.96
N HIS A 322 -3.65 -9.71 -25.57
CA HIS A 322 -3.58 -10.28 -26.93
C HIS A 322 -3.29 -9.22 -28.00
N TYR A 323 -3.72 -7.98 -27.76
CA TYR A 323 -3.53 -6.86 -28.68
C TYR A 323 -2.69 -5.77 -28.00
N PRO A 324 -1.48 -5.48 -28.50
CA PRO A 324 -0.60 -4.45 -27.95
C PRO A 324 -1.24 -3.07 -27.83
N ALA A 325 -2.11 -2.71 -28.77
CA ALA A 325 -2.85 -1.44 -28.72
C ALA A 325 -3.70 -1.28 -27.45
N ASN A 326 -4.27 -2.37 -26.93
CA ASN A 326 -5.05 -2.34 -25.69
C ASN A 326 -4.15 -2.11 -24.48
N PHE A 327 -2.97 -2.75 -24.45
CA PHE A 327 -1.96 -2.50 -23.43
C PHE A 327 -1.50 -1.04 -23.46
N ILE A 328 -1.11 -0.51 -24.63
CA ILE A 328 -0.64 0.88 -24.79
C ILE A 328 -1.69 1.86 -24.30
N ARG A 329 -2.96 1.68 -24.70
CA ARG A 329 -4.08 2.53 -24.26
C ARG A 329 -4.28 2.46 -22.75
N MET A 330 -4.27 1.26 -22.18
CA MET A 330 -4.46 1.06 -20.75
C MET A 330 -3.27 1.59 -19.94
N PHE A 331 -2.05 1.34 -20.41
CA PHE A 331 -0.84 1.86 -19.81
C PHE A 331 -0.83 3.39 -19.79
N LYS A 332 -1.20 4.04 -20.93
CA LYS A 332 -1.34 5.50 -21.00
C LYS A 332 -2.43 6.01 -20.04
N LYS A 333 -3.57 5.30 -19.95
CA LYS A 333 -4.64 5.66 -19.01
C LYS A 333 -4.15 5.57 -17.56
N TYR A 334 -3.34 4.56 -17.24
CA TYR A 334 -2.86 4.27 -15.89
C TYR A 334 -1.69 5.17 -15.47
N TYR A 335 -0.68 5.34 -16.33
CA TYR A 335 0.55 6.11 -16.05
C TYR A 335 0.58 7.52 -16.65
N GLY A 336 -0.42 7.94 -17.40
CA GLY A 336 -0.47 9.24 -18.07
C GLY A 336 0.41 9.35 -19.33
N VAL A 337 1.34 8.44 -19.54
CA VAL A 337 2.29 8.40 -20.66
C VAL A 337 2.26 7.06 -21.38
N THR A 338 2.67 7.03 -22.65
CA THR A 338 2.78 5.76 -23.38
C THR A 338 3.94 4.91 -22.88
N PRO A 339 3.93 3.57 -23.08
CA PRO A 339 5.03 2.69 -22.70
C PRO A 339 6.39 3.14 -23.26
N LEU A 340 6.44 3.61 -24.52
CA LEU A 340 7.68 4.11 -25.11
C LEU A 340 8.15 5.42 -24.48
N GLN A 341 7.23 6.32 -24.14
CA GLN A 341 7.55 7.55 -23.41
C GLN A 341 8.06 7.20 -22.00
N PHE A 342 7.37 6.30 -21.31
CA PHE A 342 7.78 5.79 -20.00
C PHE A 342 9.20 5.25 -20.07
N ARG A 343 9.52 4.36 -21.01
CA ARG A 343 10.88 3.83 -21.22
C ARG A 343 11.90 4.94 -21.51
N LYS A 344 11.58 5.93 -22.35
CA LYS A 344 12.49 7.04 -22.63
C LYS A 344 12.79 7.91 -21.41
N PHE A 345 11.83 8.09 -20.52
CA PHE A 345 12.07 8.78 -19.25
C PHE A 345 12.99 7.98 -18.34
N ILE A 346 12.94 6.66 -18.46
CA ILE A 346 13.69 5.70 -17.67
C ILE A 346 15.14 5.51 -18.16
N THR A 347 15.38 5.58 -19.47
CA THR A 347 16.68 5.31 -20.10
C THR A 347 17.53 6.57 -20.32
N ARG A 348 17.06 7.72 -19.88
CA ARG A 348 17.83 8.98 -19.84
C ARG A 348 18.44 9.20 -18.46
#